data_2c97d5a11e12f0cfe1320551dabc14a6
#
_entry.id   2c97d5a11e12f0cfe1320551dabc14a6
#
_cell.length_a   1.000
_cell.length_b   1.000
_cell.length_c   1.000
_cell.angle_alpha   90.00
_cell.angle_beta   90.00
_cell.angle_gamma   90.00
#
_symmetry.space_group_name_H-M   'P 1'
#
loop_
_entity.id
_entity.type
_entity.pdbx_description
1 polymer ?
#
loop_
_entity_poly.entity_id
_entity_poly.type
_entity_poly.pdbx_seq_one_letter_code
_entity_poly.pdbx_strand_id
1 'polypeptide(L)'
;ADMDGDGDLDIVSASANDSTIAWYENNGAANPTWTAANIATSANGAVDVHVADMDGDGDLDIVSASQNDDTIAWYENDGAADPTWTAADIATSADYVRGVHVADMDGDGDLDIVSASFSDDTIAWYESNAADVNLATDAKAGVDYTAASGTLTFAAGQTTKTFTVPVL
;
A
#
# COMPACT_ATOMS: atom_id res chain seq x y z
N ALA A 1 2.54 3.94 13.46
CA ALA A 1 3.43 3.13 12.62
C ALA A 1 4.83 3.75 12.67
N ASP A 2 5.83 3.02 12.31
CA ASP A 2 7.21 3.49 12.11
C ASP A 2 7.31 3.85 10.61
N MET A 3 7.22 5.14 10.29
CA MET A 3 7.04 5.60 8.90
C MET A 3 8.38 5.84 8.17
N ASP A 4 9.48 6.00 8.90
CA ASP A 4 10.82 6.26 8.36
C ASP A 4 11.85 5.16 8.69
N GLY A 5 11.39 4.08 9.37
CA GLY A 5 12.20 2.91 9.67
C GLY A 5 13.25 3.12 10.77
N ASP A 6 13.10 4.15 11.61
CA ASP A 6 14.06 4.47 12.68
C ASP A 6 13.85 3.62 13.96
N GLY A 7 12.73 2.90 14.04
CA GLY A 7 12.33 2.01 15.14
C GLY A 7 11.40 2.65 16.16
N ASP A 8 11.04 3.91 16.02
CA ASP A 8 10.13 4.64 16.88
C ASP A 8 8.75 4.76 16.22
N LEU A 9 7.67 4.76 17.00
CA LEU A 9 6.33 4.82 16.43
C LEU A 9 5.90 6.26 16.20
N ASP A 10 5.48 6.55 15.00
CA ASP A 10 4.97 7.82 14.52
C ASP A 10 3.45 7.90 14.53
N ILE A 11 2.94 9.10 14.25
CA ILE A 11 1.52 9.39 14.11
C ILE A 11 1.24 9.86 12.68
N VAL A 12 0.21 9.27 12.05
CA VAL A 12 -0.39 9.78 10.82
C VAL A 12 -1.80 10.29 11.13
N SER A 13 -2.18 11.41 10.57
CA SER A 13 -3.48 12.03 10.80
C SER A 13 -4.18 12.46 9.53
N ALA A 14 -5.52 12.36 9.55
CA ALA A 14 -6.41 13.00 8.60
C ALA A 14 -7.10 14.18 9.28
N SER A 15 -7.09 15.34 8.64
CA SER A 15 -7.65 16.58 9.20
C SER A 15 -8.65 17.22 8.23
N ALA A 16 -9.95 17.08 8.55
CA ALA A 16 -11.04 17.45 7.65
C ALA A 16 -11.16 18.96 7.40
N ASN A 17 -10.83 19.79 8.40
CA ASN A 17 -11.07 21.23 8.33
C ASN A 17 -9.99 21.99 7.54
N ASP A 18 -8.76 21.51 7.56
CA ASP A 18 -7.62 22.09 6.84
C ASP A 18 -7.19 21.27 5.63
N SER A 19 -7.92 20.19 5.35
CA SER A 19 -7.71 19.33 4.17
C SER A 19 -6.32 18.71 4.10
N THR A 20 -5.79 18.31 5.27
CA THR A 20 -4.40 17.87 5.41
C THR A 20 -4.32 16.40 5.81
N ILE A 21 -3.43 15.67 5.15
CA ILE A 21 -2.84 14.43 5.64
C ILE A 21 -1.45 14.80 6.15
N ALA A 22 -1.15 14.47 7.40
CA ALA A 22 0.11 14.81 8.04
C ALA A 22 0.74 13.62 8.76
N TRP A 23 2.06 13.56 8.73
CA TRP A 23 2.91 12.68 9.50
C TRP A 23 3.58 13.48 10.62
N TYR A 24 3.70 12.88 11.78
CA TYR A 24 4.38 13.42 12.95
C TYR A 24 5.46 12.42 13.37
N GLU A 25 6.69 12.73 13.02
CA GLU A 25 7.89 11.97 13.38
C GLU A 25 8.13 12.05 14.88
N ASN A 26 8.37 10.90 15.49
CA ASN A 26 8.76 10.72 16.88
C ASN A 26 10.28 10.74 17.00
N ASN A 27 10.84 11.50 17.90
CA ASN A 27 12.29 11.57 18.11
C ASN A 27 12.87 10.47 19.01
N GLY A 28 12.12 9.42 19.35
CA GLY A 28 12.57 8.26 20.14
C GLY A 28 12.90 8.53 21.62
N ALA A 29 12.65 9.73 22.12
CA ALA A 29 12.93 10.05 23.50
C ALA A 29 11.88 9.45 24.45
N ALA A 30 12.25 9.14 25.71
CA ALA A 30 11.31 8.68 26.73
C ALA A 30 10.14 9.67 26.99
N ASN A 31 10.30 10.92 26.63
CA ASN A 31 9.26 11.94 26.56
C ASN A 31 9.33 12.57 25.15
N PRO A 32 8.64 12.01 24.16
CA PRO A 32 8.87 12.32 22.77
C PRO A 32 8.47 13.76 22.43
N THR A 33 9.19 14.31 21.45
CA THR A 33 8.78 15.50 20.69
C THR A 33 8.45 15.07 19.27
N TRP A 34 7.54 15.77 18.64
CA TRP A 34 6.98 15.44 17.35
C TRP A 34 7.33 16.50 16.31
N THR A 35 7.89 16.07 15.18
CA THR A 35 8.14 16.95 14.03
C THR A 35 7.03 16.70 13.03
N ALA A 36 6.24 17.74 12.70
CA ALA A 36 5.14 17.60 11.76
C ALA A 36 5.59 17.86 10.32
N ALA A 37 5.19 16.98 9.41
CA ALA A 37 5.31 17.14 7.97
C ALA A 37 3.96 16.93 7.29
N ASN A 38 3.58 17.80 6.35
CA ASN A 38 2.37 17.64 5.56
C ASN A 38 2.67 16.74 4.36
N ILE A 39 1.94 15.65 4.23
CA ILE A 39 1.98 14.73 3.08
C ILE A 39 1.09 15.27 1.96
N ALA A 40 -0.13 15.70 2.30
CA ALA A 40 -1.05 16.36 1.39
C ALA A 40 -1.74 17.55 2.07
N THR A 41 -2.02 18.61 1.30
CA THR A 41 -2.73 19.82 1.75
C THR A 41 -3.99 20.11 0.93
N SER A 42 -4.43 19.14 0.14
CA SER A 42 -5.61 19.24 -0.75
C SER A 42 -6.59 18.09 -0.56
N ALA A 43 -6.42 17.25 0.47
CA ALA A 43 -7.31 16.14 0.81
C ALA A 43 -8.60 16.67 1.46
N ASN A 44 -9.50 17.22 0.63
CA ASN A 44 -10.63 18.04 1.09
C ASN A 44 -11.61 17.23 1.95
N GLY A 45 -11.64 17.57 3.23
CA GLY A 45 -12.46 16.85 4.19
C GLY A 45 -11.89 15.46 4.51
N ALA A 46 -10.57 15.32 4.64
CA ALA A 46 -9.93 14.07 5.04
C ALA A 46 -10.46 13.58 6.39
N VAL A 47 -11.02 12.36 6.42
CA VAL A 47 -11.74 11.81 7.58
C VAL A 47 -11.14 10.53 8.11
N ASP A 48 -10.38 9.81 7.28
CA ASP A 48 -9.79 8.53 7.67
C ASP A 48 -8.46 8.30 6.95
N VAL A 49 -7.55 7.59 7.62
CA VAL A 49 -6.28 7.12 7.07
C VAL A 49 -5.99 5.70 7.53
N HIS A 50 -5.41 4.91 6.64
CA HIS A 50 -4.85 3.60 6.92
C HIS A 50 -3.39 3.57 6.50
N VAL A 51 -2.55 2.86 7.27
CA VAL A 51 -1.11 2.71 6.99
C VAL A 51 -0.83 1.24 6.72
N ALA A 52 -0.22 0.96 5.59
CA ALA A 52 0.20 -0.38 5.17
C ALA A 52 1.28 -0.27 4.09
N ASP A 53 2.08 -1.29 3.91
CA ASP A 53 2.98 -1.48 2.77
C ASP A 53 2.11 -1.95 1.58
N MET A 54 1.68 -0.99 0.73
CA MET A 54 0.67 -1.24 -0.31
C MET A 54 1.23 -1.90 -1.55
N ASP A 55 2.53 -1.74 -1.82
CA ASP A 55 3.18 -2.27 -3.01
C ASP A 55 4.22 -3.36 -2.72
N GLY A 56 4.40 -3.71 -1.44
CA GLY A 56 5.26 -4.81 -1.02
C GLY A 56 6.75 -4.48 -1.05
N ASP A 57 7.13 -3.19 -1.09
CA ASP A 57 8.53 -2.75 -1.14
C ASP A 57 9.21 -2.72 0.24
N GLY A 58 8.43 -2.84 1.32
CA GLY A 58 8.87 -2.90 2.71
C GLY A 58 8.69 -1.58 3.46
N ASP A 59 8.31 -0.51 2.79
CA ASP A 59 8.08 0.79 3.38
C ASP A 59 6.57 1.01 3.63
N LEU A 60 6.22 1.80 4.64
CA LEU A 60 4.82 1.97 4.99
C LEU A 60 4.20 3.16 4.27
N ASP A 61 3.14 2.90 3.53
CA ASP A 61 2.35 3.86 2.78
C ASP A 61 1.13 4.35 3.55
N ILE A 62 0.44 5.33 2.98
CA ILE A 62 -0.78 5.89 3.53
C ILE A 62 -1.92 5.82 2.51
N VAL A 63 -3.06 5.28 2.92
CA VAL A 63 -4.33 5.38 2.18
C VAL A 63 -5.25 6.32 2.94
N SER A 64 -5.86 7.29 2.25
CA SER A 64 -6.78 8.26 2.85
C SER A 64 -8.16 8.24 2.23
N ALA A 65 -9.15 8.63 3.02
CA ALA A 65 -10.51 8.94 2.60
C ALA A 65 -10.82 10.43 2.80
N SER A 66 -11.23 11.10 1.72
CA SER A 66 -11.57 12.53 1.70
C SER A 66 -13.02 12.71 1.28
N GLN A 67 -13.89 13.08 2.25
CA GLN A 67 -15.35 13.04 2.08
C GLN A 67 -15.94 14.15 1.22
N ASN A 68 -15.26 15.30 1.07
CA ASN A 68 -15.82 16.45 0.38
C ASN A 68 -15.42 16.52 -1.10
N ASP A 69 -14.39 15.79 -1.49
CA ASP A 69 -13.96 15.61 -2.89
C ASP A 69 -14.14 14.17 -3.38
N ASP A 70 -14.83 13.34 -2.54
CA ASP A 70 -15.21 11.98 -2.89
C ASP A 70 -14.03 11.08 -3.27
N THR A 71 -12.85 11.38 -2.69
CA THR A 71 -11.58 10.79 -3.12
C THR A 71 -11.06 9.78 -2.11
N ILE A 72 -10.58 8.65 -2.64
CA ILE A 72 -9.67 7.73 -1.96
C ILE A 72 -8.32 7.89 -2.64
N ALA A 73 -7.29 8.21 -1.86
CA ALA A 73 -5.94 8.42 -2.37
C ALA A 73 -4.93 7.54 -1.64
N TRP A 74 -3.92 7.10 -2.38
CA TRP A 74 -2.74 6.42 -1.89
C TRP A 74 -1.55 7.36 -1.98
N TYR A 75 -0.71 7.37 -0.96
CA TYR A 75 0.55 8.10 -0.89
C TYR A 75 1.66 7.10 -0.66
N GLU A 76 2.40 6.81 -1.72
CA GLU A 76 3.56 5.93 -1.75
C GLU A 76 4.73 6.61 -1.04
N ASN A 77 5.36 5.88 -0.14
CA ASN A 77 6.58 6.25 0.59
C ASN A 77 7.80 5.78 -0.20
N ASP A 78 8.83 6.60 -0.37
CA ASP A 78 10.06 6.23 -1.10
C ASP A 78 11.12 5.54 -0.23
N GLY A 79 10.80 5.19 1.02
CA GLY A 79 11.67 4.48 1.96
C GLY A 79 12.89 5.25 2.44
N ALA A 80 12.97 6.54 2.19
CA ALA A 80 14.05 7.37 2.71
C ALA A 80 13.84 7.71 4.20
N ALA A 81 14.91 7.91 4.96
CA ALA A 81 14.85 8.37 6.35
C ALA A 81 14.17 9.75 6.53
N ASP A 82 14.02 10.51 5.45
CA ASP A 82 13.19 11.73 5.34
C ASP A 82 12.33 11.51 4.10
N PRO A 83 11.18 10.79 4.23
CA PRO A 83 10.46 10.26 3.10
C PRO A 83 9.82 11.34 2.22
N THR A 84 9.82 11.08 0.92
CA THR A 84 9.01 11.81 -0.05
C THR A 84 7.82 10.95 -0.49
N TRP A 85 6.70 11.59 -0.79
CA TRP A 85 5.42 10.93 -1.00
C TRP A 85 4.92 11.16 -2.41
N THR A 86 4.60 10.07 -3.11
CA THR A 86 3.97 10.11 -4.42
C THR A 86 2.48 9.84 -4.28
N ALA A 87 1.63 10.81 -4.64
CA ALA A 87 0.18 10.67 -4.51
C ALA A 87 -0.45 10.09 -5.77
N ALA A 88 -1.39 9.17 -5.58
CA ALA A 88 -2.24 8.62 -6.63
C ALA A 88 -3.69 8.52 -6.14
N ASP A 89 -4.65 8.98 -6.98
CA ASP A 89 -6.07 8.80 -6.71
C ASP A 89 -6.49 7.37 -7.10
N ILE A 90 -7.01 6.61 -6.15
CA ILE A 90 -7.58 5.28 -6.36
C ILE A 90 -9.02 5.41 -6.87
N ALA A 91 -9.79 6.33 -6.28
CA ALA A 91 -11.15 6.64 -6.70
C ALA A 91 -11.45 8.11 -6.46
N THR A 92 -12.28 8.71 -7.35
CA THR A 92 -12.73 10.12 -7.28
C THR A 92 -14.26 10.23 -7.34
N SER A 93 -14.96 9.15 -6.95
CA SER A 93 -16.42 9.07 -6.96
C SER A 93 -16.98 8.29 -5.76
N ALA A 94 -16.21 8.19 -4.68
CA ALA A 94 -16.62 7.59 -3.42
C ALA A 94 -17.49 8.58 -2.62
N ASP A 95 -18.76 8.75 -3.02
CA ASP A 95 -19.64 9.85 -2.62
C ASP A 95 -19.79 9.96 -1.08
N TYR A 96 -19.17 10.98 -0.53
CA TYR A 96 -19.10 11.24 0.89
C TYR A 96 -18.48 10.06 1.68
N VAL A 97 -17.31 9.58 1.23
CA VAL A 97 -16.58 8.48 1.87
C VAL A 97 -16.30 8.77 3.35
N ARG A 98 -16.45 7.74 4.20
CA ARG A 98 -16.35 7.84 5.66
C ARG A 98 -15.23 7.02 6.26
N GLY A 99 -14.75 6.04 5.55
CA GLY A 99 -13.69 5.17 6.04
C GLY A 99 -13.07 4.35 4.94
N VAL A 100 -11.80 4.01 5.17
CA VAL A 100 -11.02 3.07 4.36
C VAL A 100 -10.41 2.00 5.25
N HIS A 101 -10.21 0.84 4.69
CA HIS A 101 -9.48 -0.25 5.31
C HIS A 101 -8.66 -0.98 4.26
N VAL A 102 -7.50 -1.47 4.67
CA VAL A 102 -6.58 -2.21 3.79
C VAL A 102 -6.46 -3.64 4.29
N ALA A 103 -6.62 -4.59 3.38
CA ALA A 103 -6.42 -6.02 3.62
C ALA A 103 -6.31 -6.75 2.29
N ASP A 104 -5.62 -7.90 2.26
CA ASP A 104 -5.68 -8.89 1.16
C ASP A 104 -7.06 -9.54 1.19
N MET A 105 -7.97 -9.11 0.31
CA MET A 105 -9.37 -9.51 0.32
C MET A 105 -9.65 -10.80 -0.44
N ASP A 106 -8.84 -11.14 -1.42
CA ASP A 106 -9.02 -12.33 -2.26
C ASP A 106 -7.96 -13.42 -2.04
N GLY A 107 -6.90 -13.11 -1.27
CA GLY A 107 -5.86 -14.07 -0.87
C GLY A 107 -4.78 -14.25 -1.93
N ASP A 108 -4.58 -13.25 -2.78
CA ASP A 108 -3.54 -13.28 -3.83
C ASP A 108 -2.19 -12.76 -3.34
N GLY A 109 -2.14 -12.12 -2.17
CA GLY A 109 -0.95 -11.60 -1.51
C GLY A 109 -0.79 -10.10 -1.62
N ASP A 110 -1.55 -9.43 -2.49
CA ASP A 110 -1.57 -7.98 -2.63
C ASP A 110 -2.55 -7.35 -1.64
N LEU A 111 -2.27 -6.14 -1.18
CA LEU A 111 -3.17 -5.45 -0.28
C LEU A 111 -4.19 -4.62 -1.05
N ASP A 112 -5.46 -4.88 -0.79
CA ASP A 112 -6.59 -4.20 -1.38
C ASP A 112 -7.13 -3.08 -0.49
N ILE A 113 -7.95 -2.21 -1.09
CA ILE A 113 -8.63 -1.15 -0.35
C ILE A 113 -10.13 -1.42 -0.33
N VAL A 114 -10.73 -1.32 0.86
CA VAL A 114 -12.18 -1.34 1.05
C VAL A 114 -12.62 0.01 1.58
N SER A 115 -13.69 0.58 1.02
CA SER A 115 -14.26 1.84 1.48
C SER A 115 -15.73 1.75 1.82
N ALA A 116 -16.17 2.70 2.66
CA ALA A 116 -17.58 2.92 2.97
C ALA A 116 -17.96 4.37 2.63
N SER A 117 -18.91 4.54 1.72
CA SER A 117 -19.43 5.82 1.27
C SER A 117 -20.87 6.02 1.76
N PHE A 118 -21.15 7.21 2.32
CA PHE A 118 -22.41 7.48 3.02
C PHE A 118 -23.52 7.94 2.09
N SER A 119 -23.23 8.77 1.08
CA SER A 119 -24.29 9.39 0.28
C SER A 119 -24.83 8.49 -0.82
N ASP A 120 -24.04 7.53 -1.28
CA ASP A 120 -24.44 6.53 -2.29
C ASP A 120 -24.74 5.15 -1.70
N ASP A 121 -24.70 5.02 -0.34
CA ASP A 121 -24.95 3.76 0.37
C ASP A 121 -24.04 2.60 -0.09
N THR A 122 -22.79 2.91 -0.50
CA THR A 122 -21.88 1.95 -1.13
C THR A 122 -20.79 1.47 -0.17
N ILE A 123 -20.54 0.16 -0.19
CA ILE A 123 -19.28 -0.46 0.22
C ILE A 123 -18.56 -0.86 -1.07
N ALA A 124 -17.36 -0.33 -1.30
CA ALA A 124 -16.57 -0.64 -2.48
C ALA A 124 -15.28 -1.37 -2.13
N TRP A 125 -14.86 -2.24 -3.01
CA TRP A 125 -13.57 -2.92 -2.99
C TRP A 125 -12.77 -2.50 -4.22
N TYR A 126 -11.55 -2.09 -3.99
CA TYR A 126 -10.57 -1.72 -5.01
C TYR A 126 -9.47 -2.75 -4.96
N GLU A 127 -9.55 -3.71 -5.87
CA GLU A 127 -8.57 -4.77 -6.04
C GLU A 127 -7.24 -4.16 -6.50
N SER A 128 -6.19 -4.45 -5.77
CA SER A 128 -4.82 -4.19 -6.21
C SER A 128 -4.37 -5.39 -7.04
N ASN A 129 -3.84 -5.11 -8.20
CA ASN A 129 -3.07 -6.07 -8.98
C ASN A 129 -1.65 -5.49 -9.05
N ALA A 130 -1.11 -5.08 -7.91
CA ALA A 130 0.28 -4.72 -7.83
C ALA A 130 1.04 -5.92 -8.39
N ALA A 131 1.64 -5.76 -9.55
CA ALA A 131 2.56 -6.78 -10.04
C ALA A 131 3.58 -6.91 -8.91
N ASP A 132 3.59 -8.07 -8.26
CA ASP A 132 4.46 -8.41 -7.14
C ASP A 132 5.84 -7.79 -7.39
N VAL A 133 6.04 -6.54 -6.92
CA VAL A 133 7.30 -5.80 -7.04
C VAL A 133 8.31 -6.31 -6.03
N ASN A 134 8.07 -7.47 -5.47
CA ASN A 134 9.08 -8.21 -4.77
C ASN A 134 10.13 -8.71 -5.79
N LEU A 135 10.79 -7.74 -6.43
CA LEU A 135 11.90 -7.94 -7.38
C LEU A 135 13.02 -8.83 -6.80
N ALA A 136 12.98 -9.11 -5.50
CA ALA A 136 13.85 -10.09 -4.85
C ALA A 136 13.34 -11.53 -4.99
N THR A 137 12.06 -11.76 -5.36
CA THR A 137 11.47 -13.10 -5.51
C THR A 137 10.97 -13.41 -6.92
N ASP A 138 10.72 -12.39 -7.75
CA ASP A 138 10.30 -12.58 -9.14
C ASP A 138 11.51 -12.81 -10.05
N ALA A 139 11.88 -14.07 -10.17
CA ALA A 139 12.96 -14.49 -11.05
C ALA A 139 12.63 -14.17 -12.52
N LYS A 140 13.33 -13.20 -13.11
CA LYS A 140 13.11 -12.73 -14.49
C LYS A 140 13.97 -13.51 -15.48
N ALA A 141 13.34 -14.10 -16.49
CA ALA A 141 14.05 -14.79 -17.56
C ALA A 141 15.04 -13.87 -18.28
N GLY A 142 16.31 -14.32 -18.39
CA GLY A 142 17.40 -13.55 -19.02
C GLY A 142 18.09 -12.54 -18.12
N VAL A 143 17.62 -12.38 -16.86
CA VAL A 143 18.27 -11.56 -15.82
C VAL A 143 18.69 -12.44 -14.66
N ASP A 144 17.77 -13.24 -14.14
CA ASP A 144 17.98 -14.07 -12.95
C ASP A 144 18.09 -15.55 -13.26
N TYR A 145 17.54 -15.98 -14.38
CA TYR A 145 17.62 -17.35 -14.86
C TYR A 145 17.58 -17.46 -16.38
N THR A 146 18.08 -18.56 -16.90
CA THR A 146 17.91 -18.89 -18.33
C THR A 146 16.53 -19.52 -18.52
N ALA A 147 15.71 -18.93 -19.41
CA ALA A 147 14.38 -19.47 -19.69
C ALA A 147 14.47 -20.94 -20.14
N ALA A 148 13.73 -21.81 -19.47
CA ALA A 148 13.62 -23.22 -19.81
C ALA A 148 12.17 -23.54 -20.19
N SER A 149 11.98 -24.23 -21.31
CA SER A 149 10.67 -24.71 -21.75
C SER A 149 10.74 -26.20 -22.04
N GLY A 150 9.66 -26.93 -21.76
CA GLY A 150 9.58 -28.35 -22.01
C GLY A 150 8.22 -28.91 -21.63
N THR A 151 7.98 -30.18 -22.06
CA THR A 151 6.75 -30.91 -21.71
C THR A 151 7.01 -31.84 -20.55
N LEU A 152 6.26 -31.66 -19.44
CA LEU A 152 6.24 -32.63 -18.33
C LEU A 152 5.14 -33.65 -18.58
N THR A 153 5.51 -34.88 -18.87
CA THR A 153 4.55 -35.98 -19.03
C THR A 153 4.45 -36.79 -17.74
N PHE A 154 3.27 -36.85 -17.15
CA PHE A 154 3.00 -37.65 -15.95
C PHE A 154 2.52 -39.02 -16.33
N ALA A 155 3.11 -40.06 -15.76
CA ALA A 155 2.57 -41.42 -15.84
C ALA A 155 1.34 -41.56 -14.91
N ALA A 156 0.50 -42.56 -15.17
CA ALA A 156 -0.67 -42.81 -14.33
C ALA A 156 -0.26 -43.03 -12.86
N GLY A 157 -0.84 -42.19 -11.95
CA GLY A 157 -0.53 -42.20 -10.52
C GLY A 157 0.67 -41.35 -10.10
N GLN A 158 1.38 -40.71 -11.02
CA GLN A 158 2.45 -39.79 -10.70
C GLN A 158 1.90 -38.37 -10.47
N THR A 159 2.16 -37.81 -9.30
CA THR A 159 1.62 -36.48 -8.89
C THR A 159 2.67 -35.37 -8.89
N THR A 160 3.96 -35.70 -8.96
CA THR A 160 5.05 -34.74 -8.91
C THR A 160 6.13 -35.05 -9.94
N LYS A 161 6.71 -33.99 -10.52
CA LYS A 161 7.95 -33.99 -11.30
C LYS A 161 8.74 -32.74 -11.04
N THR A 162 10.05 -32.84 -11.11
CA THR A 162 10.96 -31.71 -10.99
C THR A 162 11.64 -31.42 -12.32
N PHE A 163 11.94 -30.18 -12.60
CA PHE A 163 12.82 -29.74 -13.67
C PHE A 163 13.81 -28.70 -13.10
N THR A 164 14.93 -28.53 -13.77
CA THR A 164 15.97 -27.59 -13.33
C THR A 164 15.91 -26.33 -14.18
N VAL A 165 15.91 -25.18 -13.52
CA VAL A 165 16.07 -23.88 -14.16
C VAL A 165 17.46 -23.35 -13.77
N PRO A 166 18.37 -23.11 -14.73
CA PRO A 166 19.67 -22.54 -14.42
C PRO A 166 19.52 -21.09 -13.95
N VAL A 167 20.08 -20.77 -12.79
CA VAL A 167 20.18 -19.41 -12.23
C VAL A 167 21.40 -18.72 -12.86
N LEU A 168 21.30 -17.46 -13.24
CA LEU A 168 22.36 -16.63 -13.87
C LEU A 168 23.23 -15.95 -12.82
#